data_e06512af50178646f7162560e4f670b8
#
_entry.id   e06512af50178646f7162560e4f670b8
#
_cell.length_a   1.000
_cell.length_b   1.000
_cell.length_c   1.000
_cell.angle_alpha   90.00
_cell.angle_beta   90.00
_cell.angle_gamma   90.00
#
_symmetry.space_group_name_H-M   'P 1'
#
loop_
_entity.id
_entity.type
_entity.pdbx_description
1 polymer ?
#
loop_
_entity_poly.entity_id
_entity_poly.type
_entity_poly.pdbx_seq_one_letter_code
_entity_poly.pdbx_strand_id
1 'polypeptide(L)'
;MKKLVCHCGAVEAEINLDGDLAKVIKCNCSICKRKGAIMSMVKNEDFKITKGEDKLKLYQFHSKVAKHYFCSDCGIYTHHNPRITPAMTGFNVGCIDEINTFDMKEVPVNDGQNHPLDKK
;
A
#
# COMPACT_ATOMS: atom_id res chain seq x y z
N MET A 1 4.29 8.41 -14.86
CA MET A 1 3.70 7.08 -14.59
C MET A 1 4.72 6.19 -13.91
N LYS A 2 4.38 5.59 -12.78
CA LYS A 2 5.26 4.67 -12.08
C LYS A 2 4.70 3.26 -12.11
N LYS A 3 5.57 2.27 -12.06
CA LYS A 3 5.19 0.86 -12.09
C LYS A 3 5.48 0.22 -10.74
N LEU A 4 4.48 -0.46 -10.21
CA LEU A 4 4.57 -1.26 -8.99
C LEU A 4 4.57 -2.73 -9.37
N VAL A 5 5.48 -3.50 -8.79
CA VAL A 5 5.61 -4.95 -9.06
C VAL A 5 5.82 -5.66 -7.74
N CYS A 6 5.08 -6.75 -7.49
CA CYS A 6 5.33 -7.61 -6.34
C CYS A 6 6.66 -8.37 -6.53
N HIS A 7 7.13 -9.03 -5.49
CA HIS A 7 8.44 -9.68 -5.54
C HIS A 7 8.56 -10.75 -6.63
N CYS A 8 7.54 -11.59 -6.81
CA CYS A 8 7.59 -12.65 -7.81
C CYS A 8 7.24 -12.19 -9.24
N GLY A 9 6.79 -10.94 -9.38
CA GLY A 9 6.40 -10.39 -10.68
C GLY A 9 5.01 -10.75 -11.15
N ALA A 10 4.25 -11.52 -10.38
CA ALA A 10 2.89 -11.94 -10.80
C ALA A 10 1.89 -10.79 -10.83
N VAL A 11 2.07 -9.78 -9.97
CA VAL A 11 1.18 -8.62 -9.86
C VAL A 11 1.92 -7.36 -10.27
N GLU A 12 1.33 -6.60 -11.20
CA GLU A 12 1.85 -5.30 -11.61
C GLU A 12 0.74 -4.27 -11.60
N ALA A 13 1.09 -3.03 -11.28
CA ALA A 13 0.18 -1.90 -11.31
C ALA A 13 0.87 -0.69 -11.91
N GLU A 14 0.07 0.19 -12.49
CA GLU A 14 0.52 1.51 -12.92
C GLU A 14 -0.06 2.57 -11.99
N ILE A 15 0.78 3.53 -11.62
CA ILE A 15 0.41 4.63 -10.73
C ILE A 15 0.60 5.93 -11.50
N ASN A 16 -0.49 6.66 -11.68
CA ASN A 16 -0.47 7.95 -12.36
C ASN A 16 0.00 9.02 -11.39
N LEU A 17 1.29 9.36 -11.48
CA LEU A 17 1.94 10.37 -10.67
C LEU A 17 2.64 11.38 -11.58
N ASP A 18 2.41 12.66 -11.32
CA ASP A 18 3.10 13.75 -12.00
C ASP A 18 4.40 14.04 -11.25
N GLY A 19 5.50 13.38 -11.67
CA GLY A 19 6.81 13.55 -11.06
C GLY A 19 7.07 12.60 -9.91
N ASP A 20 7.75 13.07 -8.86
CA ASP A 20 8.13 12.27 -7.70
C ASP A 20 6.95 12.01 -6.77
N LEU A 21 7.13 11.03 -5.87
CA LEU A 21 6.17 10.76 -4.80
C LEU A 21 5.95 12.03 -3.98
N ALA A 22 4.68 12.45 -3.86
CA ALA A 22 4.33 13.67 -3.14
C ALA A 22 4.64 13.55 -1.64
N LYS A 23 4.26 12.42 -1.05
CA LYS A 23 4.46 12.14 0.38
C LYS A 23 4.62 10.65 0.59
N VAL A 24 5.51 10.30 1.52
CA VAL A 24 5.64 8.93 2.02
C VAL A 24 5.27 8.91 3.49
N ILE A 25 4.74 7.79 3.96
CA ILE A 25 4.25 7.65 5.33
C ILE A 25 4.41 6.21 5.79
N LYS A 26 4.61 6.04 7.09
CA LYS A 26 4.44 4.77 7.79
C LYS A 26 3.22 4.87 8.69
N CYS A 27 2.66 3.74 9.05
CA CYS A 27 1.57 3.69 10.03
C CYS A 27 1.91 2.65 11.09
N ASN A 28 1.60 2.95 12.35
CA ASN A 28 1.87 2.05 13.46
C ASN A 28 0.63 1.26 13.91
N CYS A 29 -0.44 1.27 13.13
CA CYS A 29 -1.63 0.45 13.44
C CYS A 29 -1.30 -1.05 13.41
N SER A 30 -2.20 -1.86 13.93
CA SER A 30 -1.97 -3.29 14.12
C SER A 30 -1.50 -4.03 12.85
N ILE A 31 -2.07 -3.69 11.70
CA ILE A 31 -1.69 -4.33 10.44
C ILE A 31 -0.47 -3.66 9.79
N CYS A 32 -0.43 -2.33 9.74
CA CYS A 32 0.69 -1.62 9.08
C CYS A 32 2.01 -1.82 9.82
N LYS A 33 1.98 -1.94 11.14
CA LYS A 33 3.15 -2.30 11.95
C LYS A 33 3.75 -3.62 11.47
N ARG A 34 2.89 -4.60 11.17
CA ARG A 34 3.32 -5.92 10.73
C ARG A 34 3.78 -5.94 9.28
N LYS A 35 3.15 -5.13 8.41
CA LYS A 35 3.62 -4.98 7.04
C LYS A 35 5.03 -4.37 6.99
N GLY A 36 5.32 -3.43 7.87
CA GLY A 36 6.61 -2.73 7.86
C GLY A 36 6.85 -1.88 6.63
N ALA A 37 5.80 -1.53 5.90
CA ALA A 37 5.92 -0.87 4.61
C ALA A 37 5.95 0.66 4.73
N ILE A 38 6.70 1.30 3.85
CA ILE A 38 6.58 2.71 3.55
C ILE A 38 5.55 2.84 2.44
N MET A 39 4.59 3.74 2.63
CA MET A 39 3.44 3.88 1.74
C MET A 39 3.36 5.29 1.19
N SER A 40 2.71 5.42 0.04
CA SER A 40 2.25 6.69 -0.49
C SER A 40 0.81 6.52 -0.97
N MET A 41 0.11 7.62 -1.21
CA MET A 41 -1.31 7.60 -1.51
C MET A 41 -1.61 8.28 -2.83
N VAL A 42 -2.56 7.74 -3.57
CA VAL A 42 -3.15 8.37 -4.76
C VAL A 42 -4.66 8.16 -4.72
N LYS A 43 -5.38 8.87 -5.56
CA LYS A 43 -6.81 8.59 -5.77
C LYS A 43 -6.97 7.19 -6.40
N ASN A 44 -8.10 6.53 -6.14
CA ASN A 44 -8.34 5.20 -6.70
C ASN A 44 -8.21 5.18 -8.23
N GLU A 45 -8.64 6.23 -8.90
CA GLU A 45 -8.57 6.36 -10.36
C GLU A 45 -7.13 6.47 -10.90
N ASP A 46 -6.17 6.82 -10.04
CA ASP A 46 -4.76 6.96 -10.40
C ASP A 46 -3.95 5.68 -10.13
N PHE A 47 -4.59 4.62 -9.66
CA PHE A 47 -3.97 3.33 -9.41
C PHE A 47 -4.68 2.25 -10.21
N LYS A 48 -3.95 1.56 -11.08
CA LYS A 48 -4.54 0.55 -11.96
C LYS A 48 -3.73 -0.73 -11.95
N ILE A 49 -4.38 -1.86 -11.65
CA ILE A 49 -3.76 -3.18 -11.79
C ILE A 49 -3.69 -3.51 -13.27
N THR A 50 -2.49 -3.76 -13.77
CA THR A 50 -2.24 -4.05 -15.18
C THR A 50 -1.91 -5.51 -15.44
N LYS A 51 -1.57 -6.27 -14.38
CA LYS A 51 -1.25 -7.70 -14.50
C LYS A 51 -1.54 -8.40 -13.17
N GLY A 52 -2.07 -9.60 -13.25
CA GLY A 52 -2.20 -10.47 -12.10
C GLY A 52 -3.30 -10.10 -11.10
N GLU A 53 -4.37 -9.47 -11.57
CA GLU A 53 -5.51 -9.16 -10.70
C GLU A 53 -6.06 -10.42 -10.02
N ASP A 54 -6.05 -11.54 -10.71
CA ASP A 54 -6.49 -12.84 -10.20
C ASP A 54 -5.54 -13.43 -9.15
N LYS A 55 -4.32 -12.90 -9.04
CA LYS A 55 -3.34 -13.28 -8.02
C LYS A 55 -3.45 -12.47 -6.74
N LEU A 56 -4.17 -11.37 -6.77
CA LEU A 56 -4.37 -10.54 -5.59
C LEU A 56 -5.32 -11.22 -4.62
N LYS A 57 -4.97 -11.19 -3.33
CA LYS A 57 -5.81 -11.66 -2.26
C LYS A 57 -6.21 -10.49 -1.38
N LEU A 58 -7.48 -10.46 -0.99
CA LEU A 58 -8.05 -9.44 -0.12
C LEU A 58 -8.03 -9.91 1.31
N TYR A 59 -7.54 -9.09 2.22
CA TYR A 59 -7.65 -9.28 3.65
C TYR A 59 -8.40 -8.12 4.28
N GLN A 60 -9.41 -8.43 5.08
CA GLN A 60 -10.20 -7.45 5.83
C GLN A 60 -10.39 -7.94 7.25
N PHE A 61 -10.50 -7.01 8.19
CA PHE A 61 -10.69 -7.32 9.60
C PHE A 61 -11.53 -6.26 10.29
N HIS A 62 -12.03 -6.57 11.47
CA HIS A 62 -12.84 -5.72 12.34
C HIS A 62 -14.02 -5.09 11.59
N SER A 63 -14.01 -3.79 11.30
CA SER A 63 -15.11 -3.10 10.60
C SER A 63 -15.23 -3.47 9.12
N LYS A 64 -14.18 -4.06 8.55
CA LYS A 64 -14.11 -4.45 7.13
C LYS A 64 -14.34 -3.30 6.15
N VAL A 65 -14.08 -2.08 6.57
CA VAL A 65 -14.11 -0.91 5.68
C VAL A 65 -12.82 -0.84 4.87
N ALA A 66 -11.67 -0.99 5.53
CA ALA A 66 -10.39 -1.02 4.85
C ALA A 66 -10.22 -2.32 4.07
N LYS A 67 -9.57 -2.22 2.91
CA LYS A 67 -9.25 -3.38 2.06
C LYS A 67 -7.75 -3.45 1.89
N HIS A 68 -7.16 -4.60 2.23
CA HIS A 68 -5.73 -4.83 2.12
C HIS A 68 -5.46 -5.92 1.10
N TYR A 69 -4.58 -5.64 0.15
CA TYR A 69 -4.29 -6.55 -0.94
C TYR A 69 -2.84 -7.00 -0.93
N PHE A 70 -2.63 -8.26 -1.27
CA PHE A 70 -1.29 -8.82 -1.40
C PHE A 70 -1.26 -9.89 -2.49
N CYS A 71 -0.06 -10.12 -3.04
CA CYS A 71 0.12 -11.19 -4.03
C CYS A 71 0.00 -12.55 -3.35
N SER A 72 -0.89 -13.41 -3.85
CA SER A 72 -1.07 -14.74 -3.27
C SER A 72 0.11 -15.68 -3.53
N ASP A 73 0.94 -15.40 -4.53
CA ASP A 73 2.09 -16.24 -4.86
C ASP A 73 3.32 -15.92 -4.01
N CYS A 74 3.62 -14.65 -3.75
CA CYS A 74 4.79 -14.27 -2.97
C CYS A 74 4.46 -13.64 -1.60
N GLY A 75 3.20 -13.35 -1.33
CA GLY A 75 2.75 -12.80 -0.05
C GLY A 75 3.04 -11.32 0.15
N ILE A 76 3.60 -10.62 -0.83
CA ILE A 76 3.97 -9.21 -0.66
C ILE A 76 2.74 -8.33 -0.74
N TYR A 77 2.59 -7.48 0.29
CA TYR A 77 1.59 -6.41 0.29
C TYR A 77 1.86 -5.45 -0.87
N THR A 78 0.82 -5.19 -1.68
CA THR A 78 0.92 -4.30 -2.83
C THR A 78 0.24 -2.96 -2.58
N HIS A 79 -1.01 -2.98 -2.13
CA HIS A 79 -1.78 -1.75 -1.94
C HIS A 79 -2.95 -1.99 -0.98
N HIS A 80 -3.60 -0.91 -0.58
CA HIS A 80 -4.80 -0.98 0.26
C HIS A 80 -5.70 0.24 0.04
N ASN A 81 -6.95 0.12 0.45
CA ASN A 81 -7.88 1.25 0.57
C ASN A 81 -8.09 1.49 2.06
N PRO A 82 -7.67 2.64 2.60
CA PRO A 82 -7.74 2.88 4.04
C PRO A 82 -9.16 3.11 4.55
N ARG A 83 -9.37 2.81 5.82
CA ARG A 83 -10.70 2.97 6.44
C ARG A 83 -11.17 4.42 6.53
N ILE A 84 -10.24 5.36 6.68
CA ILE A 84 -10.58 6.79 6.81
C ILE A 84 -10.86 7.42 5.46
N THR A 85 -10.14 7.02 4.43
CA THR A 85 -10.25 7.59 3.08
C THR A 85 -10.38 6.49 2.03
N PRO A 86 -11.54 5.79 1.94
CA PRO A 86 -11.69 4.67 1.01
C PRO A 86 -11.65 5.08 -0.47
N ALA A 87 -11.74 6.37 -0.77
CA ALA A 87 -11.59 6.89 -2.14
C ALA A 87 -10.12 6.99 -2.57
N MET A 88 -9.18 6.69 -1.66
CA MET A 88 -7.75 6.71 -1.93
C MET A 88 -7.18 5.31 -1.96
N THR A 89 -6.06 5.15 -2.64
CA THR A 89 -5.29 3.91 -2.62
C THR A 89 -3.91 4.20 -2.04
N GLY A 90 -3.58 3.49 -0.97
CA GLY A 90 -2.22 3.45 -0.44
C GLY A 90 -1.45 2.33 -1.11
N PHE A 91 -0.22 2.59 -1.50
CA PHE A 91 0.58 1.57 -2.17
C PHE A 91 1.95 1.40 -1.52
N ASN A 92 2.50 0.20 -1.67
CA ASN A 92 3.79 -0.15 -1.10
C ASN A 92 4.91 0.43 -1.95
N VAL A 93 5.55 1.48 -1.45
CA VAL A 93 6.64 2.16 -2.17
C VAL A 93 7.82 1.20 -2.42
N GLY A 94 8.02 0.22 -1.53
CA GLY A 94 9.05 -0.81 -1.73
C GLY A 94 8.84 -1.69 -2.96
N CYS A 95 7.64 -1.71 -3.53
CA CYS A 95 7.35 -2.45 -4.76
C CYS A 95 7.67 -1.66 -6.04
N ILE A 96 8.18 -0.44 -5.91
CA ILE A 96 8.63 0.36 -7.05
C ILE A 96 10.14 0.20 -7.18
N ASP A 97 10.59 -0.55 -8.18
CA ASP A 97 12.00 -0.96 -8.31
C ASP A 97 12.97 0.22 -8.41
N GLU A 98 12.56 1.32 -9.01
CA GLU A 98 13.42 2.52 -9.18
C GLU A 98 13.59 3.32 -7.88
N ILE A 99 12.86 2.97 -6.81
CA ILE A 99 12.92 3.67 -5.53
C ILE A 99 13.53 2.74 -4.47
N ASN A 100 14.57 3.23 -3.78
CA ASN A 100 15.14 2.51 -2.64
C ASN A 100 14.64 3.15 -1.33
N THR A 101 13.72 2.46 -0.65
CA THR A 101 13.15 2.95 0.60
C THR A 101 14.18 3.07 1.73
N PHE A 102 15.29 2.35 1.66
CA PHE A 102 16.36 2.45 2.66
C PHE A 102 17.11 3.79 2.59
N ASP A 103 17.00 4.51 1.48
CA ASP A 103 17.58 5.85 1.35
C ASP A 103 16.67 6.91 1.99
N MET A 104 15.44 6.55 2.35
CA MET A 104 14.48 7.45 2.97
C MET A 104 14.74 7.57 4.47
N LYS A 105 15.02 8.79 4.92
CA LYS A 105 15.21 9.10 6.34
C LYS A 105 14.00 9.88 6.83
N GLU A 106 13.69 9.83 8.10
CA GLU A 106 12.63 10.65 8.71
C GLU A 106 11.26 10.52 8.02
N VAL A 107 10.84 9.28 7.74
CA VAL A 107 9.50 9.04 7.20
C VAL A 107 8.46 9.31 8.29
N PRO A 108 7.48 10.20 8.05
CA PRO A 108 6.44 10.48 9.05
C PRO A 108 5.66 9.23 9.44
N VAL A 109 5.26 9.16 10.71
CA VAL A 109 4.49 8.04 11.24
C VAL A 109 3.06 8.49 11.53
N ASN A 110 2.09 7.82 10.93
CA ASN A 110 0.68 8.00 11.26
C ASN A 110 0.35 7.16 12.50
N ASP A 111 -0.23 7.77 13.52
CA ASP A 111 -0.56 7.10 14.78
C ASP A 111 -1.88 6.32 14.68
N GLY A 112 -1.88 5.24 13.93
CA GLY A 112 -3.04 4.37 13.75
C GLY A 112 -3.33 3.49 14.96
N GLN A 113 -2.32 3.20 15.80
CA GLN A 113 -2.52 2.32 16.97
C GLN A 113 -3.48 2.91 17.98
N ASN A 114 -3.59 4.24 18.06
CA ASN A 114 -4.50 4.94 18.97
C ASN A 114 -5.86 5.22 18.33
N HIS A 115 -6.10 4.76 17.12
CA HIS A 115 -7.40 4.92 16.48
C HIS A 115 -8.43 3.97 17.13
N PRO A 116 -9.68 4.45 17.44
CA PRO A 116 -10.69 3.61 18.09
C PRO A 116 -11.00 2.31 17.35
N LEU A 117 -10.81 2.27 16.05
CA LEU A 117 -11.09 1.09 15.22
C LEU A 117 -9.85 0.20 15.01
N ASP A 118 -8.73 0.47 15.67
CA ASP A 118 -7.54 -0.38 15.54
C ASP A 118 -7.67 -1.65 16.38
N LYS A 119 -8.56 -2.54 15.95
CA LYS A 119 -8.85 -3.83 16.56
C LYS A 119 -8.76 -4.92 15.51
N LYS A 120 -8.35 -6.09 15.93
CA LYS A 120 -8.24 -7.26 15.04
C LYS A 120 -9.57 -7.88 14.68
#